data_8084b402272d189628bb6b000ec61499
#
_entry.id   8084b402272d189628bb6b000ec61499
#
_cell.length_a   1.000
_cell.length_b   1.000
_cell.length_c   1.000
_cell.angle_alpha   90.00
_cell.angle_beta   90.00
_cell.angle_gamma   90.00
#
_symmetry.space_group_name_H-M   'P 1'
#
loop_
_entity.id
_entity.type
_entity.pdbx_description
1 polymer ?
#
loop_
_entity_poly.entity_id
_entity_poly.type
_entity_poly.pdbx_seq_one_letter_code
_entity_poly.pdbx_strand_id
1 'polypeptide(L)'
;MISKKTAFFWALVLIIVTSFSTFVAANTIAISLGDKVVIAKEDYQTVRDMDKLLSLKEYIKSNYVDGAEDSKLVEGAIKGMFESLQDPYSVYMTKDEFKNFNESTKGSYGGIGVIVTRSEDGYVTVVAPIEDTPGERVGLKTNDRIVKVDGKDIVGIDLEAAVSMLKGKKGTEVNLTVMRDGEKAALEFKIVREEIVIKTVKSDVMENNIGYIRISMFDEDTGSEFKKALDGLKEKKIKGLVLDLRQNPGGFIDQCVQVADELLDEGLIVYTEDKEKKREDYKSKNGKLEVPFVVLIDEGSASASEIVSGAIKDRKAGLLIGTKSFGKGLVQSIEQLRDGSGMKLTTQKYYTPNGISINKKGIQPDIEVKPLEVRADQKPEDVEDVQLDRAISELEKEIK
;
A
#
# COMPACT_ATOMS: atom_id res chain seq x y z
N MET A 1 7.47 33.40 -70.24
CA MET A 1 8.69 32.61 -69.97
C MET A 1 9.02 32.78 -68.50
N ILE A 2 9.06 31.70 -67.72
CA ILE A 2 9.47 31.75 -66.34
C ILE A 2 10.97 31.97 -66.23
N SER A 3 11.42 32.88 -65.38
CA SER A 3 12.86 33.17 -65.27
C SER A 3 13.62 31.94 -64.76
N LYS A 4 14.87 31.74 -65.17
CA LYS A 4 15.68 30.60 -64.68
C LYS A 4 15.82 30.55 -63.16
N LYS A 5 15.83 31.72 -62.53
CA LYS A 5 15.85 31.80 -61.01
C LYS A 5 14.55 31.31 -60.35
N THR A 6 13.40 31.65 -60.98
CA THR A 6 12.09 31.22 -60.52
C THR A 6 11.89 29.70 -60.71
N ALA A 7 12.35 29.16 -61.85
CA ALA A 7 12.30 27.72 -62.09
C ALA A 7 13.18 26.93 -61.10
N PHE A 8 14.38 27.42 -60.80
CA PHE A 8 15.30 26.82 -59.86
C PHE A 8 14.71 26.85 -58.45
N PHE A 9 14.09 27.96 -58.03
CA PHE A 9 13.40 28.08 -56.74
C PHE A 9 12.27 27.05 -56.59
N TRP A 10 11.41 26.90 -57.56
CA TRP A 10 10.32 25.92 -57.53
C TRP A 10 10.82 24.48 -57.59
N ALA A 11 11.91 24.18 -58.28
CA ALA A 11 12.53 22.86 -58.25
C ALA A 11 13.07 22.51 -56.84
N LEU A 12 13.69 23.47 -56.15
CA LEU A 12 14.19 23.27 -54.78
C LEU A 12 13.05 23.05 -53.80
N VAL A 13 11.97 23.84 -53.92
CA VAL A 13 10.75 23.66 -53.09
C VAL A 13 10.13 22.27 -53.32
N LEU A 14 10.07 21.82 -54.57
CA LEU A 14 9.52 20.50 -54.89
C LEU A 14 10.38 19.37 -54.27
N ILE A 15 11.70 19.48 -54.34
CA ILE A 15 12.63 18.52 -53.74
C ILE A 15 12.45 18.48 -52.20
N ILE A 16 12.35 19.64 -51.56
CA ILE A 16 12.14 19.70 -50.09
C ILE A 16 10.80 19.08 -49.71
N VAL A 17 9.72 19.43 -50.41
CA VAL A 17 8.38 18.91 -50.14
C VAL A 17 8.31 17.40 -50.38
N THR A 18 8.88 16.91 -51.49
CA THR A 18 8.91 15.46 -51.76
C THR A 18 9.77 14.69 -50.73
N SER A 19 10.96 15.24 -50.39
CA SER A 19 11.82 14.63 -49.37
C SER A 19 11.14 14.58 -48.00
N PHE A 20 10.48 15.68 -47.60
CA PHE A 20 9.73 15.74 -46.35
C PHE A 20 8.53 14.79 -46.35
N SER A 21 7.75 14.79 -47.45
CA SER A 21 6.61 13.88 -47.58
C SER A 21 7.04 12.41 -47.57
N THR A 22 8.16 12.08 -48.23
CA THR A 22 8.73 10.73 -48.23
C THR A 22 9.26 10.35 -46.86
N PHE A 23 9.91 11.28 -46.14
CA PHE A 23 10.36 11.07 -44.76
C PHE A 23 9.20 10.84 -43.82
N VAL A 24 8.13 11.65 -43.89
CA VAL A 24 6.92 11.47 -43.09
C VAL A 24 6.24 10.15 -43.47
N ALA A 25 6.10 9.83 -44.74
CA ALA A 25 5.51 8.56 -45.17
C ALA A 25 6.34 7.34 -44.73
N ALA A 26 7.65 7.43 -44.78
CA ALA A 26 8.54 6.35 -44.30
C ALA A 26 8.47 6.11 -42.78
N ASN A 27 8.18 7.17 -42.01
CA ASN A 27 8.11 7.07 -40.54
C ASN A 27 6.69 6.90 -39.97
N THR A 28 5.65 7.17 -40.76
CA THR A 28 4.25 7.16 -40.22
C THR A 28 3.30 6.20 -40.94
N ILE A 29 3.69 5.65 -42.11
CA ILE A 29 2.78 4.80 -42.87
C ILE A 29 3.39 3.39 -42.98
N ALA A 30 2.72 2.40 -42.38
CA ALA A 30 2.89 1.02 -42.80
C ALA A 30 2.44 0.90 -44.27
N ILE A 31 3.41 0.84 -45.20
CA ILE A 31 3.10 0.70 -46.62
C ILE A 31 2.67 -0.72 -46.86
N SER A 32 1.37 -0.92 -47.06
CA SER A 32 0.82 -2.21 -47.52
C SER A 32 1.12 -2.36 -49.04
N LEU A 33 2.01 -3.29 -49.37
CA LEU A 33 2.28 -3.73 -50.73
C LEU A 33 1.66 -5.13 -50.93
N GLY A 34 0.36 -5.17 -51.22
CA GLY A 34 -0.41 -6.40 -51.27
C GLY A 34 -0.54 -7.04 -49.89
N ASP A 35 -0.20 -8.33 -49.75
CA ASP A 35 -0.21 -9.06 -48.45
C ASP A 35 1.03 -8.80 -47.57
N LYS A 36 1.88 -7.84 -47.93
CA LYS A 36 3.12 -7.50 -47.21
C LYS A 36 3.00 -6.13 -46.53
N VAL A 37 3.31 -6.09 -45.23
CA VAL A 37 3.39 -4.87 -44.45
C VAL A 37 4.86 -4.58 -44.18
N VAL A 38 5.30 -3.37 -44.58
CA VAL A 38 6.66 -2.88 -44.25
C VAL A 38 6.58 -2.18 -42.90
N ILE A 39 7.27 -2.73 -41.91
CA ILE A 39 7.36 -2.20 -40.55
C ILE A 39 8.81 -1.85 -40.23
N ALA A 40 9.02 -0.94 -39.27
CA ALA A 40 10.36 -0.64 -38.77
C ALA A 40 11.01 -1.90 -38.17
N LYS A 41 12.34 -1.97 -38.16
CA LYS A 41 13.06 -3.15 -37.64
C LYS A 41 12.76 -3.42 -36.16
N GLU A 42 12.55 -2.37 -35.38
CA GLU A 42 12.19 -2.46 -33.96
C GLU A 42 10.79 -3.07 -33.79
N ASP A 43 9.83 -2.60 -34.61
CA ASP A 43 8.46 -3.14 -34.59
C ASP A 43 8.43 -4.61 -35.05
N TYR A 44 9.29 -5.00 -36.01
CA TYR A 44 9.40 -6.38 -36.48
C TYR A 44 9.83 -7.33 -35.38
N GLN A 45 10.77 -6.92 -34.50
CA GLN A 45 11.19 -7.76 -33.36
C GLN A 45 10.03 -7.93 -32.37
N THR A 46 9.32 -6.86 -32.07
CA THR A 46 8.12 -6.89 -31.20
C THR A 46 7.05 -7.84 -31.76
N VAL A 47 6.78 -7.75 -33.06
CA VAL A 47 5.79 -8.66 -33.73
C VAL A 47 6.25 -10.11 -33.61
N ARG A 48 7.53 -10.41 -33.85
CA ARG A 48 8.09 -11.77 -33.69
C ARG A 48 7.96 -12.32 -32.28
N ASP A 49 8.23 -11.51 -31.28
CA ASP A 49 8.16 -11.92 -29.89
C ASP A 49 6.69 -12.20 -29.48
N MET A 50 5.75 -11.36 -29.97
CA MET A 50 4.33 -11.59 -29.79
C MET A 50 3.83 -12.85 -30.53
N ASP A 51 4.28 -13.07 -31.76
CA ASP A 51 3.95 -14.28 -32.54
C ASP A 51 4.41 -15.56 -31.84
N LYS A 52 5.64 -15.54 -31.27
CA LYS A 52 6.15 -16.63 -30.45
C LYS A 52 5.27 -16.90 -29.23
N LEU A 53 4.86 -15.86 -28.52
CA LEU A 53 3.99 -15.96 -27.34
C LEU A 53 2.64 -16.58 -27.74
N LEU A 54 2.02 -16.08 -28.79
CA LEU A 54 0.74 -16.58 -29.29
C LEU A 54 0.84 -18.04 -29.76
N SER A 55 1.91 -18.38 -30.49
CA SER A 55 2.15 -19.76 -30.97
C SER A 55 2.30 -20.74 -29.81
N LEU A 56 3.05 -20.34 -28.76
CA LEU A 56 3.20 -21.16 -27.55
C LEU A 56 1.87 -21.32 -26.79
N LYS A 57 1.08 -20.26 -26.69
CA LYS A 57 -0.24 -20.30 -26.08
C LYS A 57 -1.15 -21.30 -26.79
N GLU A 58 -1.24 -21.23 -28.13
CA GLU A 58 -2.05 -22.14 -28.93
C GLU A 58 -1.54 -23.59 -28.86
N TYR A 59 -0.20 -23.79 -28.85
CA TYR A 59 0.38 -25.12 -28.67
C TYR A 59 0.01 -25.74 -27.31
N ILE A 60 0.12 -24.98 -26.22
CA ILE A 60 -0.26 -25.45 -24.87
C ILE A 60 -1.75 -25.80 -24.86
N LYS A 61 -2.58 -24.91 -25.35
CA LYS A 61 -4.05 -25.11 -25.38
C LYS A 61 -4.46 -26.35 -26.14
N SER A 62 -3.76 -26.67 -27.24
CA SER A 62 -4.06 -27.78 -28.10
C SER A 62 -3.51 -29.13 -27.60
N ASN A 63 -2.44 -29.13 -26.80
CA ASN A 63 -1.70 -30.34 -26.48
C ASN A 63 -1.64 -30.68 -24.99
N TYR A 64 -1.96 -29.74 -24.10
CA TYR A 64 -1.90 -29.99 -22.64
C TYR A 64 -3.02 -30.96 -22.24
N VAL A 65 -2.64 -32.07 -21.58
CA VAL A 65 -3.50 -33.24 -21.34
C VAL A 65 -4.76 -32.90 -20.52
N ASP A 66 -4.66 -32.02 -19.54
CA ASP A 66 -5.79 -31.62 -18.67
C ASP A 66 -6.58 -30.44 -19.24
N GLY A 67 -6.22 -29.95 -20.45
CA GLY A 67 -6.76 -28.71 -21.03
C GLY A 67 -6.19 -27.43 -20.36
N ALA A 68 -6.30 -26.33 -21.05
CA ALA A 68 -5.86 -25.03 -20.55
C ALA A 68 -6.85 -23.92 -20.93
N GLU A 69 -7.20 -23.10 -19.97
CA GLU A 69 -8.06 -21.94 -20.18
C GLU A 69 -7.25 -20.77 -20.76
N ASP A 70 -7.75 -20.18 -21.83
CA ASP A 70 -7.11 -19.09 -22.56
C ASP A 70 -6.77 -17.89 -21.66
N SER A 71 -7.71 -17.51 -20.80
CA SER A 71 -7.59 -16.43 -19.84
C SER A 71 -6.44 -16.65 -18.84
N LYS A 72 -6.32 -17.87 -18.32
CA LYS A 72 -5.26 -18.22 -17.35
C LYS A 72 -3.87 -18.20 -18.00
N LEU A 73 -3.76 -18.61 -19.26
CA LEU A 73 -2.49 -18.56 -20.00
C LEU A 73 -2.04 -17.12 -20.23
N VAL A 74 -2.97 -16.23 -20.61
CA VAL A 74 -2.68 -14.79 -20.80
C VAL A 74 -2.32 -14.12 -19.47
N GLU A 75 -3.09 -14.40 -18.43
CA GLU A 75 -2.81 -13.87 -17.10
C GLU A 75 -1.44 -14.33 -16.57
N GLY A 76 -1.12 -15.62 -16.73
CA GLY A 76 0.18 -16.16 -16.37
C GLY A 76 1.33 -15.51 -17.13
N ALA A 77 1.14 -15.20 -18.42
CA ALA A 77 2.14 -14.48 -19.22
C ALA A 77 2.37 -13.06 -18.69
N ILE A 78 1.30 -12.34 -18.34
CA ILE A 78 1.39 -10.99 -17.76
C ILE A 78 2.08 -11.04 -16.40
N LYS A 79 1.70 -11.97 -15.51
CA LYS A 79 2.36 -12.16 -14.21
C LYS A 79 3.85 -12.44 -14.38
N GLY A 80 4.22 -13.30 -15.34
CA GLY A 80 5.62 -13.59 -15.67
C GLY A 80 6.43 -12.38 -16.14
N MET A 81 5.82 -11.40 -16.81
CA MET A 81 6.48 -10.14 -17.14
C MET A 81 6.87 -9.36 -15.88
N PHE A 82 5.98 -9.27 -14.89
CA PHE A 82 6.27 -8.61 -13.62
C PHE A 82 7.31 -9.38 -12.80
N GLU A 83 7.22 -10.70 -12.77
CA GLU A 83 8.21 -11.55 -12.08
C GLU A 83 9.62 -11.40 -12.66
N SER A 84 9.73 -11.16 -13.98
CA SER A 84 11.02 -10.93 -14.66
C SER A 84 11.76 -9.68 -14.18
N LEU A 85 11.06 -8.73 -13.53
CA LEU A 85 11.66 -7.54 -12.93
C LEU A 85 12.48 -7.86 -11.67
N GLN A 86 12.27 -9.02 -11.07
CA GLN A 86 12.89 -9.44 -9.79
C GLN A 86 12.66 -8.39 -8.66
N ASP A 87 11.56 -7.67 -8.76
CA ASP A 87 11.12 -6.67 -7.79
C ASP A 87 9.88 -7.19 -7.05
N PRO A 88 9.97 -7.54 -5.75
CA PRO A 88 8.84 -8.09 -5.00
C PRO A 88 7.71 -7.08 -4.77
N TYR A 89 7.96 -5.80 -5.06
CA TYR A 89 6.97 -4.73 -4.89
C TYR A 89 6.19 -4.43 -6.16
N SER A 90 6.67 -4.91 -7.33
CA SER A 90 6.01 -4.73 -8.62
C SER A 90 5.20 -5.97 -8.96
N VAL A 91 3.88 -5.83 -9.05
CA VAL A 91 2.95 -6.94 -9.27
C VAL A 91 1.83 -6.54 -10.23
N TYR A 92 1.40 -7.49 -11.05
CA TYR A 92 0.11 -7.45 -11.72
C TYR A 92 -0.93 -8.11 -10.83
N MET A 93 -2.11 -7.54 -10.78
CA MET A 93 -3.25 -8.02 -10.00
C MET A 93 -4.45 -8.25 -10.92
N THR A 94 -5.07 -9.42 -10.81
CA THR A 94 -6.36 -9.69 -11.42
C THR A 94 -7.40 -8.70 -10.90
N LYS A 95 -8.58 -8.69 -11.50
CA LYS A 95 -9.68 -7.82 -11.08
C LYS A 95 -10.05 -8.00 -9.60
N ASP A 96 -10.11 -9.25 -9.14
CA ASP A 96 -10.47 -9.55 -7.75
C ASP A 96 -9.30 -9.23 -6.79
N GLU A 97 -8.06 -9.55 -7.17
CA GLU A 97 -6.86 -9.19 -6.41
C GLU A 97 -6.73 -7.66 -6.29
N PHE A 98 -6.97 -6.92 -7.37
CA PHE A 98 -6.90 -5.45 -7.36
C PHE A 98 -8.00 -4.81 -6.51
N LYS A 99 -9.20 -5.36 -6.56
CA LYS A 99 -10.31 -4.94 -5.68
C LYS A 99 -9.96 -5.14 -4.21
N ASN A 100 -9.47 -6.34 -3.84
CA ASN A 100 -9.07 -6.65 -2.48
C ASN A 100 -7.90 -5.76 -2.00
N PHE A 101 -6.93 -5.51 -2.89
CA PHE A 101 -5.83 -4.60 -2.64
C PHE A 101 -6.33 -3.17 -2.32
N ASN A 102 -7.22 -2.62 -3.15
CA ASN A 102 -7.79 -1.29 -2.93
C ASN A 102 -8.55 -1.20 -1.60
N GLU A 103 -9.36 -2.23 -1.28
CA GLU A 103 -10.09 -2.28 -0.01
C GLU A 103 -9.13 -2.28 1.19
N SER A 104 -8.04 -3.05 1.13
CA SER A 104 -7.06 -3.12 2.22
C SER A 104 -6.21 -1.85 2.37
N THR A 105 -5.99 -1.14 1.27
CA THR A 105 -5.14 0.07 1.25
C THR A 105 -5.91 1.32 1.67
N LYS A 106 -7.23 1.35 1.39
CA LYS A 106 -8.10 2.47 1.76
C LYS A 106 -8.42 2.57 3.25
N GLY A 107 -8.05 1.55 4.04
CA GLY A 107 -8.40 1.51 5.47
C GLY A 107 -9.88 1.30 5.73
N SER A 108 -10.70 1.10 4.68
CA SER A 108 -12.12 0.81 4.80
C SER A 108 -12.57 -0.27 3.82
N TYR A 109 -13.53 -1.09 4.22
CA TYR A 109 -14.13 -2.13 3.37
C TYR A 109 -15.59 -2.36 3.74
N GLY A 110 -16.37 -2.79 2.75
CA GLY A 110 -17.75 -3.21 3.02
C GLY A 110 -17.77 -4.59 3.68
N GLY A 111 -18.38 -4.71 4.86
CA GLY A 111 -18.40 -5.97 5.60
C GLY A 111 -19.21 -5.92 6.88
N ILE A 112 -19.00 -6.90 7.74
CA ILE A 112 -19.71 -7.04 9.02
C ILE A 112 -18.90 -6.58 10.22
N GLY A 113 -17.59 -6.30 10.06
CA GLY A 113 -16.73 -5.80 11.15
C GLY A 113 -16.39 -6.84 12.21
N VAL A 114 -15.82 -7.97 11.79
CA VAL A 114 -15.28 -8.99 12.71
C VAL A 114 -13.86 -9.37 12.31
N ILE A 115 -13.01 -9.60 13.29
CA ILE A 115 -11.70 -10.21 13.11
C ILE A 115 -11.89 -11.71 13.25
N VAL A 116 -11.47 -12.46 12.26
CA VAL A 116 -11.60 -13.92 12.22
C VAL A 116 -10.27 -14.61 12.04
N THR A 117 -10.17 -15.82 12.53
CA THR A 117 -9.05 -16.72 12.31
C THR A 117 -9.56 -18.11 11.95
N ARG A 118 -8.67 -18.97 11.47
CA ARG A 118 -8.99 -20.39 11.34
C ARG A 118 -8.47 -21.13 12.55
N SER A 119 -9.38 -21.79 13.28
CA SER A 119 -9.02 -22.63 14.41
C SER A 119 -8.47 -23.99 13.96
N GLU A 120 -7.79 -24.71 14.83
CA GLU A 120 -7.16 -26.01 14.54
C GLU A 120 -8.20 -27.06 14.08
N ASP A 121 -9.43 -26.97 14.55
CA ASP A 121 -10.56 -27.83 14.17
C ASP A 121 -11.19 -27.43 12.81
N GLY A 122 -10.61 -26.46 12.12
CA GLY A 122 -10.97 -26.06 10.74
C GLY A 122 -12.13 -25.08 10.64
N TYR A 123 -12.66 -24.57 11.75
CA TYR A 123 -13.71 -23.54 11.74
C TYR A 123 -13.15 -22.13 11.52
N VAL A 124 -13.96 -21.29 10.89
CA VAL A 124 -13.72 -19.83 10.87
C VAL A 124 -14.26 -19.26 12.18
N THR A 125 -13.37 -18.84 13.06
CA THR A 125 -13.68 -18.46 14.42
C THR A 125 -13.49 -16.95 14.62
N VAL A 126 -14.46 -16.30 15.26
CA VAL A 126 -14.39 -14.88 15.60
C VAL A 126 -13.36 -14.69 16.72
N VAL A 127 -12.31 -13.94 16.42
CA VAL A 127 -11.32 -13.49 17.41
C VAL A 127 -11.90 -12.35 18.23
N ALA A 128 -12.46 -11.35 17.54
CA ALA A 128 -13.17 -10.23 18.18
C ALA A 128 -14.09 -9.54 17.16
N PRO A 129 -15.30 -9.11 17.54
CA PRO A 129 -16.01 -8.09 16.80
C PRO A 129 -15.28 -6.75 16.93
N ILE A 130 -15.33 -5.93 15.87
CA ILE A 130 -14.79 -4.57 15.86
C ILE A 130 -15.86 -3.64 16.49
N GLU A 131 -15.42 -2.76 17.35
CA GLU A 131 -16.29 -1.78 18.04
C GLU A 131 -17.08 -0.92 17.05
N ASP A 132 -18.32 -0.61 17.39
CA ASP A 132 -19.25 0.19 16.56
C ASP A 132 -19.59 -0.42 15.18
N THR A 133 -19.39 -1.71 14.97
CA THR A 133 -19.65 -2.39 13.69
C THR A 133 -20.91 -3.25 13.72
N PRO A 134 -21.45 -3.64 12.53
CA PRO A 134 -22.64 -4.49 12.47
C PRO A 134 -22.50 -5.82 13.20
N GLY A 135 -21.33 -6.46 13.15
CA GLY A 135 -21.08 -7.74 13.82
C GLY A 135 -21.18 -7.64 15.33
N GLU A 136 -20.67 -6.56 15.91
CA GLU A 136 -20.80 -6.30 17.35
C GLU A 136 -22.28 -6.01 17.71
N ARG A 137 -22.94 -5.13 16.95
CA ARG A 137 -24.34 -4.74 17.24
C ARG A 137 -25.34 -5.89 17.20
N VAL A 138 -25.11 -6.90 16.35
CA VAL A 138 -25.96 -8.10 16.37
C VAL A 138 -25.59 -9.10 17.45
N GLY A 139 -24.50 -8.85 18.20
CA GLY A 139 -24.08 -9.67 19.34
C GLY A 139 -23.20 -10.86 18.96
N LEU A 140 -22.42 -10.77 17.89
CA LEU A 140 -21.31 -11.73 17.67
C LEU A 140 -20.29 -11.58 18.80
N LYS A 141 -19.67 -12.69 19.19
CA LYS A 141 -18.74 -12.74 20.33
C LYS A 141 -17.46 -13.47 19.96
N THR A 142 -16.41 -13.22 20.73
CA THR A 142 -15.17 -14.00 20.70
C THR A 142 -15.47 -15.49 20.87
N ASN A 143 -14.76 -16.31 20.11
CA ASN A 143 -14.91 -17.76 20.00
C ASN A 143 -16.20 -18.25 19.30
N ASP A 144 -17.02 -17.37 18.71
CA ASP A 144 -18.09 -17.78 17.82
C ASP A 144 -17.51 -18.50 16.59
N ARG A 145 -18.00 -19.69 16.29
CA ARG A 145 -17.59 -20.49 15.11
C ARG A 145 -18.61 -20.32 14.00
N ILE A 146 -18.22 -19.66 12.91
CA ILE A 146 -19.08 -19.45 11.75
C ILE A 146 -19.08 -20.73 10.93
N VAL A 147 -20.24 -21.37 10.82
CA VAL A 147 -20.40 -22.64 10.11
C VAL A 147 -21.05 -22.46 8.72
N LYS A 148 -21.92 -21.43 8.55
CA LYS A 148 -22.48 -21.11 7.24
C LYS A 148 -22.52 -19.61 7.00
N VAL A 149 -22.40 -19.24 5.72
CA VAL A 149 -22.62 -17.89 5.20
C VAL A 149 -23.63 -17.99 4.05
N ASP A 150 -24.76 -17.29 4.14
CA ASP A 150 -25.88 -17.35 3.17
C ASP A 150 -26.30 -18.79 2.84
N GLY A 151 -26.39 -19.64 3.89
CA GLY A 151 -26.77 -21.05 3.78
C GLY A 151 -25.69 -21.99 3.25
N LYS A 152 -24.57 -21.48 2.75
CA LYS A 152 -23.42 -22.24 2.31
C LYS A 152 -22.55 -22.66 3.50
N ASP A 153 -22.24 -23.95 3.60
CA ASP A 153 -21.28 -24.47 4.59
C ASP A 153 -19.87 -23.95 4.28
N ILE A 154 -19.20 -23.43 5.30
CA ILE A 154 -17.85 -22.88 5.20
C ILE A 154 -16.84 -23.60 6.11
N VAL A 155 -17.22 -24.73 6.69
CA VAL A 155 -16.30 -25.55 7.49
C VAL A 155 -15.21 -26.13 6.59
N GLY A 156 -13.96 -25.91 6.95
CA GLY A 156 -12.81 -26.44 6.20
C GLY A 156 -12.41 -25.65 4.96
N ILE A 157 -13.16 -24.61 4.54
CA ILE A 157 -12.74 -23.75 3.41
C ILE A 157 -11.55 -22.86 3.81
N ASP A 158 -10.87 -22.34 2.79
CA ASP A 158 -9.79 -21.37 2.99
C ASP A 158 -10.28 -20.11 3.72
N LEU A 159 -9.44 -19.54 4.60
CA LEU A 159 -9.82 -18.37 5.39
C LEU A 159 -10.10 -17.13 4.51
N GLU A 160 -9.30 -16.91 3.45
CA GLU A 160 -9.50 -15.79 2.54
C GLU A 160 -10.82 -15.90 1.78
N ALA A 161 -11.16 -17.14 1.36
CA ALA A 161 -12.45 -17.41 0.73
C ALA A 161 -13.62 -17.13 1.69
N ALA A 162 -13.52 -17.55 2.95
CA ALA A 162 -14.52 -17.24 3.98
C ALA A 162 -14.65 -15.73 4.23
N VAL A 163 -13.52 -15.03 4.41
CA VAL A 163 -13.49 -13.57 4.58
C VAL A 163 -14.13 -12.86 3.37
N SER A 164 -13.87 -13.34 2.15
CA SER A 164 -14.49 -12.78 0.95
C SER A 164 -16.03 -12.91 0.97
N MET A 165 -16.57 -13.97 1.56
CA MET A 165 -18.03 -14.14 1.72
C MET A 165 -18.63 -13.24 2.81
N LEU A 166 -17.87 -12.93 3.88
CA LEU A 166 -18.27 -11.99 4.93
C LEU A 166 -18.23 -10.54 4.46
N LYS A 167 -17.27 -10.20 3.61
CA LYS A 167 -17.19 -8.91 2.93
C LYS A 167 -18.28 -8.77 1.85
N GLY A 168 -18.51 -7.55 1.40
CA GLY A 168 -19.44 -7.26 0.30
C GLY A 168 -19.88 -5.80 0.30
N LYS A 169 -20.68 -5.42 -0.69
CA LYS A 169 -21.12 -4.04 -0.87
C LYS A 169 -21.94 -3.55 0.33
N LYS A 170 -21.61 -2.36 0.83
CA LYS A 170 -22.38 -1.63 1.85
C LYS A 170 -23.89 -1.65 1.52
N GLY A 171 -24.71 -1.95 2.53
CA GLY A 171 -26.16 -2.07 2.41
C GLY A 171 -26.68 -3.42 1.95
N THR A 172 -25.80 -4.37 1.59
CA THR A 172 -26.22 -5.77 1.30
C THR A 172 -26.32 -6.59 2.58
N GLU A 173 -27.24 -7.57 2.58
CA GLU A 173 -27.42 -8.47 3.72
C GLU A 173 -26.50 -9.71 3.60
N VAL A 174 -26.12 -10.27 4.73
CA VAL A 174 -25.50 -11.58 4.86
C VAL A 174 -26.12 -12.32 6.06
N ASN A 175 -26.37 -13.60 5.88
CA ASN A 175 -26.92 -14.46 6.92
C ASN A 175 -25.81 -15.40 7.42
N LEU A 176 -25.55 -15.40 8.72
CA LEU A 176 -24.55 -16.26 9.33
C LEU A 176 -25.23 -17.29 10.21
N THR A 177 -24.79 -18.55 10.07
CA THR A 177 -25.08 -19.60 11.06
C THR A 177 -23.83 -19.79 11.92
N VAL A 178 -23.96 -19.65 13.22
CA VAL A 178 -22.85 -19.63 14.17
C VAL A 178 -23.06 -20.65 15.27
N MET A 179 -22.02 -21.42 15.59
CA MET A 179 -21.97 -22.25 16.79
C MET A 179 -21.26 -21.49 17.91
N ARG A 180 -21.89 -21.44 19.09
CA ARG A 180 -21.37 -20.78 20.29
C ARG A 180 -21.33 -21.76 21.43
N ASP A 181 -20.23 -21.80 22.18
CA ASP A 181 -20.10 -22.65 23.34
C ASP A 181 -21.13 -22.27 24.41
N GLY A 182 -21.81 -23.30 24.98
CA GLY A 182 -22.90 -23.12 25.92
C GLY A 182 -24.30 -23.01 25.29
N GLU A 183 -24.41 -22.82 23.98
CA GLU A 183 -25.70 -22.84 23.27
C GLU A 183 -25.99 -24.24 22.73
N LYS A 184 -27.26 -24.69 22.88
CA LYS A 184 -27.69 -26.04 22.42
C LYS A 184 -27.99 -26.10 20.93
N ALA A 185 -28.23 -24.96 20.27
CA ALA A 185 -28.55 -24.84 18.88
C ALA A 185 -27.67 -23.79 18.22
N ALA A 186 -27.45 -23.92 16.92
CA ALA A 186 -26.79 -22.89 16.12
C ALA A 186 -27.60 -21.59 16.16
N LEU A 187 -26.90 -20.47 16.26
CA LEU A 187 -27.47 -19.13 16.25
C LEU A 187 -27.48 -18.59 14.80
N GLU A 188 -28.59 -17.93 14.45
CA GLU A 188 -28.71 -17.27 13.14
C GLU A 188 -28.61 -15.77 13.32
N PHE A 189 -27.72 -15.13 12.54
CA PHE A 189 -27.52 -13.69 12.52
C PHE A 189 -27.79 -13.16 11.13
N LYS A 190 -28.70 -12.20 11.01
CA LYS A 190 -28.94 -11.44 9.80
C LYS A 190 -28.26 -10.09 9.94
N ILE A 191 -27.26 -9.82 9.09
CA ILE A 191 -26.38 -8.68 9.24
C ILE A 191 -26.40 -7.86 7.94
N VAL A 192 -26.64 -6.55 8.05
CA VAL A 192 -26.47 -5.63 6.93
C VAL A 192 -25.02 -5.16 6.91
N ARG A 193 -24.32 -5.37 5.79
CA ARG A 193 -22.96 -4.92 5.64
C ARG A 193 -22.87 -3.40 5.65
N GLU A 194 -21.92 -2.88 6.37
CA GLU A 194 -21.59 -1.45 6.40
C GLU A 194 -20.17 -1.22 5.92
N GLU A 195 -19.80 0.03 5.79
CA GLU A 195 -18.42 0.42 5.61
C GLU A 195 -17.70 0.33 6.96
N ILE A 196 -16.75 -0.59 7.04
CA ILE A 196 -15.95 -0.82 8.23
C ILE A 196 -14.68 0.01 8.08
N VAL A 197 -14.50 0.99 8.94
CA VAL A 197 -13.30 1.84 8.97
C VAL A 197 -12.34 1.27 9.99
N ILE A 198 -11.12 0.99 9.57
CA ILE A 198 -10.04 0.56 10.45
C ILE A 198 -9.39 1.81 11.02
N LYS A 199 -9.53 2.04 12.33
CA LYS A 199 -8.85 3.17 12.98
C LYS A 199 -7.35 2.93 12.99
N THR A 200 -6.63 3.66 12.15
CA THR A 200 -5.17 3.57 12.03
C THR A 200 -4.43 4.46 13.02
N VAL A 201 -5.10 5.46 13.58
CA VAL A 201 -4.55 6.36 14.61
C VAL A 201 -5.23 6.13 15.94
N LYS A 202 -4.42 5.88 16.97
CA LYS A 202 -4.85 5.79 18.37
C LYS A 202 -4.07 6.79 19.19
N SER A 203 -4.73 7.48 20.13
CA SER A 203 -4.08 8.47 20.99
C SER A 203 -4.52 8.33 22.44
N ASP A 204 -3.60 8.62 23.35
CA ASP A 204 -3.84 8.65 24.78
C ASP A 204 -2.95 9.70 25.47
N VAL A 205 -3.28 10.03 26.71
CA VAL A 205 -2.44 10.85 27.60
C VAL A 205 -1.87 9.95 28.68
N MET A 206 -0.57 9.80 28.68
CA MET A 206 0.18 9.03 29.66
C MET A 206 0.48 9.86 30.92
N GLU A 207 1.13 9.24 31.90
CA GLU A 207 1.61 9.93 33.09
C GLU A 207 2.49 11.15 32.71
N ASN A 208 2.58 12.13 33.61
CA ASN A 208 3.33 13.38 33.41
C ASN A 208 2.88 14.26 32.23
N ASN A 209 1.61 14.09 31.77
CA ASN A 209 1.05 14.81 30.61
C ASN A 209 1.86 14.58 29.33
N ILE A 210 2.35 13.37 29.12
CA ILE A 210 2.95 12.95 27.85
C ILE A 210 1.84 12.44 26.95
N GLY A 211 1.71 13.03 25.76
CA GLY A 211 0.82 12.53 24.72
C GLY A 211 1.43 11.29 24.05
N TYR A 212 0.59 10.34 23.71
CA TYR A 212 0.97 9.17 22.92
C TYR A 212 0.07 9.08 21.72
N ILE A 213 0.67 8.91 20.53
CA ILE A 213 -0.05 8.63 19.27
C ILE A 213 0.62 7.43 18.61
N ARG A 214 -0.18 6.39 18.32
CA ARG A 214 0.24 5.25 17.51
C ARG A 214 -0.40 5.34 16.15
N ILE A 215 0.39 5.17 15.10
CA ILE A 215 -0.07 5.02 13.72
C ILE A 215 0.27 3.60 13.27
N SER A 216 -0.74 2.79 12.98
CA SER A 216 -0.54 1.40 12.55
C SER A 216 -0.33 1.25 11.04
N MET A 217 -0.81 2.19 10.23
CA MET A 217 -0.65 2.26 8.78
C MET A 217 -0.97 3.68 8.30
N PHE A 218 -0.48 4.07 7.13
CA PHE A 218 -0.83 5.34 6.47
C PHE A 218 -1.89 5.10 5.39
N ASP A 219 -3.17 5.06 5.78
CA ASP A 219 -4.34 4.98 4.89
C ASP A 219 -4.82 6.36 4.42
N GLU A 220 -5.95 6.42 3.71
CA GLU A 220 -6.49 7.67 3.11
C GLU A 220 -6.81 8.76 4.16
N ASP A 221 -7.11 8.41 5.41
CA ASP A 221 -7.57 9.32 6.46
C ASP A 221 -6.52 9.60 7.55
N THR A 222 -5.40 8.90 7.53
CA THR A 222 -4.39 8.94 8.62
C THR A 222 -3.90 10.36 8.94
N GLY A 223 -3.65 11.19 7.93
CA GLY A 223 -3.18 12.57 8.14
C GLY A 223 -4.20 13.42 8.90
N SER A 224 -5.48 13.33 8.51
CA SER A 224 -6.57 14.04 9.17
C SER A 224 -6.86 13.53 10.58
N GLU A 225 -6.81 12.20 10.78
CA GLU A 225 -6.98 11.57 12.09
C GLU A 225 -5.83 11.91 13.04
N PHE A 226 -4.58 11.90 12.52
CA PHE A 226 -3.41 12.31 13.30
C PHE A 226 -3.54 13.77 13.76
N LYS A 227 -3.90 14.68 12.83
CA LYS A 227 -4.12 16.09 13.19
C LYS A 227 -5.16 16.23 14.29
N LYS A 228 -6.32 15.58 14.15
CA LYS A 228 -7.39 15.60 15.16
C LYS A 228 -6.91 15.06 16.51
N ALA A 229 -6.16 13.96 16.51
CA ALA A 229 -5.60 13.37 17.72
C ALA A 229 -4.61 14.32 18.38
N LEU A 230 -3.70 14.91 17.60
CA LEU A 230 -2.71 15.87 18.09
C LEU A 230 -3.35 17.14 18.66
N ASP A 231 -4.35 17.70 17.98
CA ASP A 231 -5.08 18.87 18.46
C ASP A 231 -5.80 18.57 19.79
N GLY A 232 -6.43 17.38 19.91
CA GLY A 232 -7.05 16.94 21.17
C GLY A 232 -6.03 16.75 22.32
N LEU A 233 -4.80 16.34 22.01
CA LEU A 233 -3.73 16.26 23.00
C LEU A 233 -3.21 17.64 23.39
N LYS A 234 -3.07 18.58 22.42
CA LYS A 234 -2.71 19.99 22.69
C LYS A 234 -3.72 20.67 23.62
N GLU A 235 -5.02 20.44 23.45
CA GLU A 235 -6.07 20.93 24.34
C GLU A 235 -5.90 20.42 25.77
N LYS A 236 -5.42 19.19 25.94
CA LYS A 236 -5.08 18.58 27.23
C LYS A 236 -3.73 19.07 27.80
N LYS A 237 -3.06 20.00 27.10
CA LYS A 237 -1.79 20.63 27.51
C LYS A 237 -0.68 19.62 27.76
N ILE A 238 -0.49 18.69 26.80
CA ILE A 238 0.64 17.77 26.86
C ILE A 238 1.95 18.53 26.89
N LYS A 239 2.95 17.97 27.54
CA LYS A 239 4.29 18.55 27.70
C LYS A 239 5.31 17.91 26.75
N GLY A 240 5.00 16.76 26.19
CA GLY A 240 5.79 16.01 25.23
C GLY A 240 4.93 15.03 24.46
N LEU A 241 5.44 14.48 23.36
CA LEU A 241 4.72 13.52 22.51
C LEU A 241 5.58 12.28 22.21
N VAL A 242 5.03 11.10 22.35
CA VAL A 242 5.55 9.86 21.78
C VAL A 242 4.74 9.53 20.54
N LEU A 243 5.39 9.49 19.38
CA LEU A 243 4.81 8.97 18.12
C LEU A 243 5.29 7.54 17.91
N ASP A 244 4.39 6.56 17.97
CA ASP A 244 4.71 5.15 17.80
C ASP A 244 4.42 4.70 16.36
N LEU A 245 5.48 4.42 15.60
CA LEU A 245 5.47 3.88 14.25
C LEU A 245 5.96 2.43 14.19
N ARG A 246 6.11 1.77 15.32
CA ARG A 246 6.52 0.34 15.36
C ARG A 246 5.47 -0.53 14.68
N GLN A 247 5.93 -1.53 13.90
CA GLN A 247 5.09 -2.45 13.11
C GLN A 247 4.17 -1.74 12.10
N ASN A 248 4.55 -0.51 11.68
CA ASN A 248 3.82 0.23 10.65
C ASN A 248 4.49 0.05 9.28
N PRO A 249 3.91 -0.73 8.34
CA PRO A 249 4.52 -1.05 7.05
C PRO A 249 4.55 0.14 6.07
N GLY A 250 4.01 1.29 6.47
CA GLY A 250 3.88 2.47 5.64
C GLY A 250 2.47 2.66 5.08
N GLY A 251 2.36 3.13 3.86
CA GLY A 251 1.12 3.44 3.16
C GLY A 251 1.29 4.64 2.22
N PHE A 252 0.29 5.51 2.16
CA PHE A 252 0.27 6.65 1.25
C PHE A 252 1.28 7.74 1.61
N ILE A 253 2.02 8.21 0.60
CA ILE A 253 3.06 9.24 0.79
C ILE A 253 2.46 10.60 1.18
N ASP A 254 1.32 10.98 0.63
CA ASP A 254 0.62 12.21 0.95
C ASP A 254 0.15 12.24 2.41
N GLN A 255 -0.22 11.09 2.98
CA GLN A 255 -0.63 10.96 4.38
C GLN A 255 0.56 11.09 5.34
N CYS A 256 1.69 10.47 5.03
CA CYS A 256 2.88 10.64 5.86
C CYS A 256 3.46 12.07 5.76
N VAL A 257 3.31 12.72 4.61
CA VAL A 257 3.68 14.13 4.46
C VAL A 257 2.81 15.03 5.34
N GLN A 258 1.48 14.78 5.41
CA GLN A 258 0.58 15.51 6.31
C GLN A 258 0.98 15.31 7.78
N VAL A 259 1.29 14.08 8.20
CA VAL A 259 1.77 13.81 9.57
C VAL A 259 3.08 14.54 9.86
N ALA A 260 4.02 14.51 8.92
CA ALA A 260 5.29 15.20 9.09
C ALA A 260 5.13 16.74 9.11
N ASP A 261 4.16 17.29 8.35
CA ASP A 261 3.86 18.73 8.33
C ASP A 261 3.35 19.24 9.68
N GLU A 262 2.59 18.45 10.43
CA GLU A 262 2.13 18.81 11.79
C GLU A 262 3.26 18.80 12.85
N LEU A 263 4.38 18.14 12.57
CA LEU A 263 5.49 17.97 13.51
C LEU A 263 6.67 18.89 13.21
N LEU A 264 6.88 19.24 11.93
CA LEU A 264 8.07 19.91 11.45
C LEU A 264 7.79 21.36 11.07
N ASP A 265 8.77 22.24 11.25
CA ASP A 265 8.76 23.59 10.66
C ASP A 265 8.84 23.55 9.13
N GLU A 266 8.89 24.69 8.46
CA GLU A 266 9.02 24.78 7.01
C GLU A 266 10.31 24.11 6.53
N GLY A 267 10.20 23.23 5.52
CA GLY A 267 11.35 22.59 4.89
C GLY A 267 11.04 21.29 4.16
N LEU A 268 12.07 20.65 3.63
CA LEU A 268 11.95 19.40 2.90
C LEU A 268 11.65 18.25 3.86
N ILE A 269 10.65 17.42 3.51
CA ILE A 269 10.32 16.17 4.21
C ILE A 269 10.99 14.99 3.50
N VAL A 270 10.77 14.90 2.18
CA VAL A 270 11.28 13.81 1.32
C VAL A 270 11.30 14.31 -0.11
N TYR A 271 12.17 13.76 -0.93
CA TYR A 271 12.03 13.90 -2.37
C TYR A 271 12.11 12.54 -3.07
N THR A 272 11.46 12.46 -4.24
CA THR A 272 11.48 11.28 -5.09
C THR A 272 12.21 11.54 -6.39
N GLU A 273 12.78 10.51 -6.98
CA GLU A 273 13.38 10.55 -8.33
C GLU A 273 12.91 9.36 -9.15
N ASP A 274 12.49 9.61 -10.38
CA ASP A 274 12.16 8.58 -11.35
C ASP A 274 13.41 8.05 -12.10
N LYS A 275 13.20 7.17 -13.08
CA LYS A 275 14.28 6.60 -13.92
C LYS A 275 15.03 7.66 -14.73
N GLU A 276 14.39 8.79 -15.04
CA GLU A 276 14.94 9.91 -15.83
C GLU A 276 15.60 10.97 -14.92
N LYS A 277 15.67 10.72 -13.60
CA LYS A 277 16.16 11.65 -12.59
C LYS A 277 15.31 12.90 -12.41
N LYS A 278 14.06 12.85 -12.84
CA LYS A 278 13.11 13.90 -12.54
C LYS A 278 12.77 13.82 -11.06
N ARG A 279 13.03 14.93 -10.38
CA ARG A 279 12.84 15.06 -8.93
C ARG A 279 11.51 15.72 -8.60
N GLU A 280 10.85 15.22 -7.56
CA GLU A 280 9.67 15.79 -6.94
C GLU A 280 9.91 15.96 -5.45
N ASP A 281 9.69 17.18 -4.94
CA ASP A 281 9.92 17.56 -3.54
C ASP A 281 8.60 17.62 -2.76
N TYR A 282 8.57 16.98 -1.59
CA TYR A 282 7.49 17.08 -0.61
C TYR A 282 7.97 17.88 0.59
N LYS A 283 7.26 18.95 0.92
CA LYS A 283 7.70 19.91 1.92
C LYS A 283 6.66 20.17 3.00
N SER A 284 7.10 20.39 4.21
CA SER A 284 6.29 20.96 5.28
C SER A 284 6.13 22.48 5.06
N LYS A 285 4.97 23.01 5.45
CA LYS A 285 4.58 24.41 5.19
C LYS A 285 4.53 25.24 6.44
N ASN A 286 4.19 24.64 7.58
CA ASN A 286 3.85 25.37 8.80
C ASN A 286 4.34 24.69 10.06
N GLY A 287 4.52 25.45 11.01
CA GLY A 287 4.54 25.39 12.44
C GLY A 287 4.99 24.10 13.10
N LYS A 288 6.25 24.05 13.46
CA LYS A 288 6.84 23.09 14.38
C LYS A 288 5.93 22.77 15.57
N LEU A 289 5.79 21.50 15.93
CA LEU A 289 5.24 21.12 17.22
C LEU A 289 6.08 21.78 18.35
N GLU A 290 5.43 22.53 19.23
CA GLU A 290 6.12 23.32 20.26
C GLU A 290 6.68 22.48 21.41
N VAL A 291 6.13 21.28 21.64
CA VAL A 291 6.61 20.38 22.67
C VAL A 291 7.64 19.40 22.11
N PRO A 292 8.61 18.93 22.93
CA PRO A 292 9.55 17.91 22.51
C PRO A 292 8.81 16.61 22.17
N PHE A 293 9.37 15.84 21.22
CA PHE A 293 8.77 14.56 20.84
C PHE A 293 9.82 13.51 20.49
N VAL A 294 9.41 12.26 20.68
CA VAL A 294 10.18 11.05 20.36
C VAL A 294 9.38 10.18 19.40
N VAL A 295 10.06 9.54 18.48
CA VAL A 295 9.46 8.57 17.55
C VAL A 295 9.99 7.18 17.86
N LEU A 296 9.08 6.24 18.08
CA LEU A 296 9.40 4.82 18.21
C LEU A 296 9.39 4.14 16.83
N ILE A 297 10.47 3.43 16.51
CA ILE A 297 10.63 2.67 15.27
C ILE A 297 11.17 1.27 15.54
N ASP A 298 10.85 0.34 14.63
CA ASP A 298 11.40 -1.03 14.64
C ASP A 298 11.57 -1.59 13.22
N GLU A 299 11.93 -2.85 13.10
CA GLU A 299 12.08 -3.57 11.82
C GLU A 299 10.77 -3.68 11.02
N GLY A 300 9.61 -3.46 11.64
CA GLY A 300 8.32 -3.38 10.97
C GLY A 300 7.99 -1.98 10.44
N SER A 301 8.73 -0.96 10.87
CA SER A 301 8.59 0.42 10.37
C SER A 301 9.16 0.53 8.96
N ALA A 302 8.31 0.72 7.94
CA ALA A 302 8.73 0.71 6.54
C ALA A 302 8.13 1.86 5.73
N SER A 303 8.74 2.18 4.58
CA SER A 303 8.19 3.10 3.56
C SER A 303 7.77 4.46 4.14
N ALA A 304 6.46 4.79 4.18
CA ALA A 304 5.94 6.06 4.73
C ALA A 304 6.41 6.32 6.17
N SER A 305 6.51 5.29 7.01
CA SER A 305 7.08 5.40 8.37
C SER A 305 8.55 5.85 8.33
N GLU A 306 9.31 5.36 7.35
CA GLU A 306 10.70 5.74 7.16
C GLU A 306 10.86 7.15 6.58
N ILE A 307 9.88 7.63 5.81
CA ILE A 307 9.83 9.02 5.33
C ILE A 307 9.68 9.97 6.53
N VAL A 308 8.71 9.71 7.41
CA VAL A 308 8.50 10.51 8.63
C VAL A 308 9.73 10.47 9.53
N SER A 309 10.22 9.27 9.83
CA SER A 309 11.39 9.08 10.71
C SER A 309 12.65 9.70 10.13
N GLY A 310 12.89 9.53 8.82
CA GLY A 310 14.05 10.10 8.12
C GLY A 310 14.03 11.62 8.10
N ALA A 311 12.86 12.22 7.88
CA ALA A 311 12.70 13.68 7.94
C ALA A 311 12.98 14.24 9.34
N ILE A 312 12.43 13.60 10.37
CA ILE A 312 12.62 14.00 11.78
C ILE A 312 14.10 13.91 12.16
N LYS A 313 14.74 12.80 11.80
CA LYS A 313 16.17 12.58 12.08
C LYS A 313 17.07 13.61 11.37
N ASP A 314 16.91 13.76 10.06
CA ASP A 314 17.76 14.63 9.24
C ASP A 314 17.62 16.11 9.66
N ARG A 315 16.42 16.50 10.08
CA ARG A 315 16.13 17.87 10.54
C ARG A 315 16.37 18.08 12.04
N LYS A 316 16.74 17.02 12.76
CA LYS A 316 16.98 17.05 14.21
C LYS A 316 15.80 17.62 14.99
N ALA A 317 14.59 17.27 14.58
CA ALA A 317 13.36 17.80 15.15
C ALA A 317 12.89 17.04 16.39
N GLY A 318 13.27 15.76 16.52
CA GLY A 318 12.97 14.86 17.64
C GLY A 318 13.94 13.70 17.66
N LEU A 319 13.85 12.84 18.67
CA LEU A 319 14.70 11.65 18.83
C LEU A 319 13.99 10.41 18.26
N LEU A 320 14.73 9.54 17.61
CA LEU A 320 14.28 8.21 17.20
C LEU A 320 14.79 7.15 18.19
N ILE A 321 13.89 6.35 18.74
CA ILE A 321 14.20 5.29 19.71
C ILE A 321 13.63 3.96 19.21
N GLY A 322 14.33 2.87 19.48
CA GLY A 322 13.91 1.50 19.14
C GLY A 322 14.96 0.71 18.41
N THR A 323 14.58 0.04 17.34
CA THR A 323 15.51 -0.71 16.48
C THR A 323 15.51 -0.16 15.06
N LYS A 324 16.47 -0.61 14.26
CA LYS A 324 16.62 -0.19 12.86
C LYS A 324 15.37 -0.52 12.04
N SER A 325 14.90 0.42 11.23
CA SER A 325 13.75 0.24 10.34
C SER A 325 14.02 -0.71 9.17
N PHE A 326 12.99 -1.05 8.42
CA PHE A 326 12.98 -2.08 7.37
C PHE A 326 13.92 -1.79 6.20
N GLY A 327 13.91 -0.57 5.65
CA GLY A 327 14.73 -0.19 4.49
C GLY A 327 14.01 -0.29 3.14
N LYS A 328 12.76 0.17 3.04
CA LYS A 328 12.03 0.25 1.78
C LYS A 328 12.05 1.68 1.24
N GLY A 329 13.04 2.00 0.41
CA GLY A 329 13.24 3.33 -0.22
C GLY A 329 12.69 3.44 -1.64
N LEU A 330 11.55 2.81 -1.92
CA LEU A 330 10.93 2.68 -3.24
C LEU A 330 9.49 3.17 -3.22
N VAL A 331 9.09 3.87 -4.29
CA VAL A 331 7.71 4.33 -4.50
C VAL A 331 7.06 3.49 -5.60
N GLN A 332 5.86 3.00 -5.33
CA GLN A 332 5.06 2.29 -6.31
C GLN A 332 3.92 3.17 -6.82
N SER A 333 3.77 3.21 -8.15
CA SER A 333 2.54 3.68 -8.78
C SER A 333 1.54 2.53 -8.86
N ILE A 334 0.28 2.84 -8.58
CA ILE A 334 -0.84 1.90 -8.62
C ILE A 334 -1.76 2.38 -9.73
N GLU A 335 -2.04 1.51 -10.71
CA GLU A 335 -2.90 1.85 -11.83
C GLU A 335 -3.94 0.77 -12.09
N GLN A 336 -5.18 1.19 -12.30
CA GLN A 336 -6.25 0.32 -12.74
C GLN A 336 -6.24 0.22 -14.27
N LEU A 337 -6.30 -1.01 -14.77
CA LEU A 337 -6.40 -1.28 -16.20
C LEU A 337 -7.87 -1.25 -16.68
N ARG A 338 -8.06 -1.14 -18.00
CA ARG A 338 -9.40 -0.97 -18.60
C ARG A 338 -10.35 -2.13 -18.34
N ASP A 339 -9.83 -3.32 -18.13
CA ASP A 339 -10.59 -4.53 -17.84
C ASP A 339 -10.96 -4.69 -16.35
N GLY A 340 -10.49 -3.77 -15.49
CA GLY A 340 -10.70 -3.78 -14.05
C GLY A 340 -9.61 -4.50 -13.26
N SER A 341 -8.64 -5.14 -13.92
CA SER A 341 -7.40 -5.57 -13.29
C SER A 341 -6.53 -4.37 -12.91
N GLY A 342 -5.41 -4.58 -12.25
CA GLY A 342 -4.53 -3.49 -11.88
C GLY A 342 -3.07 -3.89 -11.83
N MET A 343 -2.24 -2.89 -11.68
CA MET A 343 -0.82 -3.09 -11.47
C MET A 343 -0.29 -2.17 -10.38
N LYS A 344 0.69 -2.66 -9.68
CA LYS A 344 1.55 -1.90 -8.79
C LYS A 344 2.97 -2.02 -9.32
N LEU A 345 3.59 -0.90 -9.67
CA LEU A 345 4.91 -0.87 -10.31
C LEU A 345 5.82 0.10 -9.58
N THR A 346 7.03 -0.31 -9.26
CA THR A 346 8.06 0.57 -8.70
C THR A 346 8.53 1.55 -9.79
N THR A 347 8.20 2.83 -9.60
CA THR A 347 8.48 3.88 -10.58
C THR A 347 9.49 4.91 -10.10
N GLN A 348 9.67 5.06 -8.78
CA GLN A 348 10.56 6.07 -8.21
C GLN A 348 11.33 5.51 -7.00
N LYS A 349 12.41 6.20 -6.65
CA LYS A 349 13.14 6.05 -5.40
C LYS A 349 12.95 7.29 -4.57
N TYR A 350 12.88 7.15 -3.25
CA TYR A 350 12.83 8.31 -2.39
C TYR A 350 14.08 8.45 -1.53
N TYR A 351 14.32 9.68 -1.13
CA TYR A 351 15.50 10.10 -0.41
C TYR A 351 15.10 11.02 0.73
N THR A 352 15.80 10.91 1.86
CA THR A 352 15.62 11.80 2.99
C THR A 352 16.04 13.25 2.64
N PRO A 353 15.72 14.25 3.46
CA PRO A 353 16.12 15.63 3.20
C PRO A 353 17.62 15.81 2.92
N ASN A 354 18.49 15.02 3.56
CA ASN A 354 19.94 15.05 3.34
C ASN A 354 20.40 14.24 2.11
N GLY A 355 19.48 13.73 1.30
CA GLY A 355 19.80 12.97 0.08
C GLY A 355 20.19 11.51 0.34
N ILE A 356 19.86 10.95 1.48
CA ILE A 356 20.21 9.59 1.83
C ILE A 356 19.12 8.64 1.30
N SER A 357 19.54 7.68 0.45
CA SER A 357 18.67 6.56 0.07
C SER A 357 18.63 5.54 1.21
N ILE A 358 17.45 5.26 1.70
CA ILE A 358 17.22 4.27 2.77
C ILE A 358 16.99 2.87 2.22
N ASN A 359 16.87 2.71 0.89
CA ASN A 359 16.56 1.41 0.27
C ASN A 359 17.60 0.35 0.64
N LYS A 360 17.15 -0.76 1.21
CA LYS A 360 17.96 -1.87 1.77
C LYS A 360 18.88 -1.46 2.95
N LYS A 361 18.76 -0.22 3.44
CA LYS A 361 19.60 0.30 4.54
C LYS A 361 18.79 0.54 5.81
N GLY A 362 17.56 1.05 5.68
CA GLY A 362 16.74 1.48 6.81
C GLY A 362 17.25 2.75 7.49
N ILE A 363 16.49 3.20 8.48
CA ILE A 363 16.82 4.31 9.37
C ILE A 363 17.31 3.73 10.70
N GLN A 364 18.50 4.12 11.12
CA GLN A 364 19.01 3.78 12.46
C GLN A 364 18.35 4.71 13.50
N PRO A 365 17.87 4.20 14.63
CA PRO A 365 17.45 5.06 15.73
C PRO A 365 18.61 5.89 16.27
N ASP A 366 18.33 6.96 16.99
CA ASP A 366 19.35 7.74 17.73
C ASP A 366 19.73 7.02 19.03
N ILE A 367 18.76 6.32 19.61
CA ILE A 367 18.95 5.48 20.80
C ILE A 367 18.45 4.08 20.48
N GLU A 368 19.37 3.13 20.37
CA GLU A 368 18.99 1.72 20.15
C GLU A 368 18.50 1.08 21.45
N VAL A 369 17.26 0.56 21.40
CA VAL A 369 16.64 -0.20 22.49
C VAL A 369 15.97 -1.42 21.87
N LYS A 370 16.44 -2.59 22.23
CA LYS A 370 15.82 -3.86 21.78
C LYS A 370 14.62 -4.18 22.65
N PRO A 371 13.50 -4.67 22.08
CA PRO A 371 12.38 -5.16 22.88
C PRO A 371 12.80 -6.36 23.72
N LEU A 372 12.10 -6.57 24.82
CA LEU A 372 12.26 -7.82 25.59
C LEU A 372 11.71 -9.00 24.80
N GLU A 373 12.32 -10.15 24.95
CA GLU A 373 11.82 -11.39 24.34
C GLU A 373 10.57 -11.87 25.06
N VAL A 374 9.49 -12.08 24.30
CA VAL A 374 8.27 -12.71 24.82
C VAL A 374 8.55 -14.20 25.01
N ARG A 375 8.45 -14.69 26.24
CA ARG A 375 8.57 -16.13 26.51
C ARG A 375 7.32 -16.86 26.04
N ALA A 376 7.46 -18.14 25.72
CA ALA A 376 6.35 -18.97 25.23
C ALA A 376 5.16 -19.09 26.22
N ASP A 377 5.38 -18.82 27.49
CA ASP A 377 4.40 -18.86 28.58
C ASP A 377 3.83 -17.49 28.95
N GLN A 378 4.30 -16.41 28.27
CA GLN A 378 3.83 -15.04 28.52
C GLN A 378 2.97 -14.55 27.35
N LYS A 379 1.99 -13.71 27.66
CA LYS A 379 1.28 -12.96 26.63
C LYS A 379 2.08 -11.70 26.27
N PRO A 380 2.06 -11.28 25.00
CA PRO A 380 2.77 -10.06 24.58
C PRO A 380 2.38 -8.81 25.38
N GLU A 381 1.12 -8.73 25.83
CA GLU A 381 0.57 -7.63 26.63
C GLU A 381 1.09 -7.57 28.08
N ASP A 382 1.68 -8.67 28.57
CA ASP A 382 2.25 -8.76 29.93
C ASP A 382 3.76 -8.46 29.95
N VAL A 383 4.37 -8.16 28.79
CA VAL A 383 5.79 -7.83 28.68
C VAL A 383 5.98 -6.33 28.77
N GLU A 384 6.88 -5.91 29.65
CA GLU A 384 7.27 -4.49 29.81
C GLU A 384 7.76 -3.88 28.48
N ASP A 385 7.23 -2.73 28.11
CA ASP A 385 7.62 -2.00 26.89
C ASP A 385 8.81 -1.09 27.18
N VAL A 386 10.00 -1.67 27.28
CA VAL A 386 11.25 -0.95 27.57
C VAL A 386 11.59 0.13 26.55
N GLN A 387 11.06 0.05 25.31
CA GLN A 387 11.24 1.07 24.29
C GLN A 387 10.40 2.30 24.60
N LEU A 388 9.14 2.09 24.98
CA LEU A 388 8.23 3.14 25.38
C LEU A 388 8.71 3.82 26.68
N ASP A 389 9.14 3.03 27.68
CA ASP A 389 9.68 3.54 28.94
C ASP A 389 10.91 4.41 28.69
N ARG A 390 11.78 3.99 27.76
CA ARG A 390 12.93 4.80 27.37
C ARG A 390 12.51 6.10 26.68
N ALA A 391 11.50 6.08 25.83
CA ALA A 391 10.97 7.28 25.17
C ALA A 391 10.43 8.28 26.19
N ILE A 392 9.65 7.83 27.17
CA ILE A 392 9.14 8.65 28.26
C ILE A 392 10.30 9.24 29.06
N SER A 393 11.29 8.44 29.43
CA SER A 393 12.46 8.88 30.20
C SER A 393 13.28 9.95 29.47
N GLU A 394 13.41 9.88 28.14
CA GLU A 394 14.12 10.93 27.37
C GLU A 394 13.30 12.22 27.31
N LEU A 395 11.97 12.13 27.10
CA LEU A 395 11.09 13.31 27.13
C LEU A 395 11.10 14.01 28.50
N GLU A 396 11.11 13.27 29.59
CA GLU A 396 11.15 13.86 30.94
C GLU A 396 12.42 14.68 31.20
N LYS A 397 13.52 14.40 30.51
CA LYS A 397 14.75 15.22 30.60
C LYS A 397 14.61 16.58 29.91
N GLU A 398 13.77 16.64 28.85
CA GLU A 398 13.56 17.86 28.06
C GLU A 398 12.41 18.72 28.60
N ILE A 399 11.45 18.12 29.31
CA ILE A 399 10.25 18.79 29.86
C ILE A 399 10.56 19.61 31.14
N LYS A 400 11.75 19.54 31.66
CA LYS A 400 12.15 20.18 32.94
C LYS A 400 12.21 21.72 32.87
#